data_54885540e05299fce9aae9f7daa156b3
#
_entry.id   54885540e05299fce9aae9f7daa156b3
#
_cell.length_a   1.000
_cell.length_b   1.000
_cell.length_c   1.000
_cell.angle_alpha   90.00
_cell.angle_beta   90.00
_cell.angle_gamma   90.00
#
_symmetry.space_group_name_H-M   'P 1'
#
loop_
_entity.id
_entity.type
_entity.pdbx_description
1 polymer ?
#
loop_
_entity_poly.entity_id
_entity_poly.type
_entity_poly.pdbx_seq_one_letter_code
_entity_poly.pdbx_strand_id
1 'polypeptide(L)'
;MTSKLVRFLLGTAFVLPALAFAQSNGAPAALPAAPSATASNAATPAVTNPSGTKLGTINIEQAIFASNEGQRDFEALSKKLEPKQNELKGLNDEVENLKKQLNTQGDKLSDDARGTLVKQIEQKQKSLERAVQDARDDAQNQQNEIAQRILQKMAPMLVKYAGDNGFGVIMDTSNPWPNGPVLWAGPSLDITRPVVDAYNAQSGVPAPAPGTPRSSGAKPSGSTGTKPAAPATKPQGSAPPK
;
A
#
# COMPACT_ATOMS: atom_id res chain seq x y z
N MET A 1 -17.63 33.73 4.81
CA MET A 1 -18.91 33.99 4.15
C MET A 1 -19.27 32.80 3.27
N THR A 2 -20.24 32.08 3.75
CA THR A 2 -21.22 31.16 3.17
C THR A 2 -20.79 30.18 2.06
N SER A 3 -20.59 28.97 2.51
CA SER A 3 -20.64 27.70 1.78
C SER A 3 -22.00 27.48 1.13
N LYS A 4 -22.02 27.10 -0.16
CA LYS A 4 -23.23 26.57 -0.82
C LYS A 4 -23.03 25.09 -1.13
N LEU A 5 -23.62 24.26 -0.26
CA LEU A 5 -23.93 22.85 -0.49
C LEU A 5 -24.95 22.72 -1.62
N VAL A 6 -24.56 22.04 -2.70
CA VAL A 6 -25.50 21.54 -3.71
C VAL A 6 -25.70 20.05 -3.47
N ARG A 7 -26.86 19.70 -2.92
CA ARG A 7 -27.39 18.33 -2.84
C ARG A 7 -28.03 18.00 -4.18
N PHE A 8 -27.51 17.02 -4.88
CA PHE A 8 -28.21 16.36 -5.99
C PHE A 8 -28.78 15.02 -5.50
N LEU A 9 -30.10 15.01 -5.34
CA LEU A 9 -30.93 13.86 -5.06
C LEU A 9 -31.46 13.37 -6.41
N LEU A 10 -31.00 12.22 -6.90
CA LEU A 10 -31.65 11.51 -7.98
C LEU A 10 -32.07 10.13 -7.49
N GLY A 11 -33.36 10.05 -7.18
CA GLY A 11 -34.05 8.78 -6.95
C GLY A 11 -34.35 8.09 -8.28
N THR A 12 -33.89 6.86 -8.42
CA THR A 12 -34.41 5.94 -9.45
C THR A 12 -35.04 4.74 -8.76
N ALA A 13 -36.35 4.71 -8.82
CA ALA A 13 -37.21 3.58 -8.44
C ALA A 13 -36.94 2.40 -9.39
N PHE A 14 -36.50 1.27 -8.85
CA PHE A 14 -36.39 0.02 -9.59
C PHE A 14 -37.61 -0.83 -9.29
N VAL A 15 -38.50 -0.97 -10.30
CA VAL A 15 -39.67 -1.83 -10.29
C VAL A 15 -39.22 -3.25 -10.60
N LEU A 16 -39.46 -4.20 -9.67
CA LEU A 16 -39.29 -5.63 -9.86
C LEU A 16 -40.59 -6.22 -10.44
N PRO A 17 -40.56 -6.99 -11.53
CA PRO A 17 -41.69 -7.84 -11.91
C PRO A 17 -41.59 -9.17 -11.17
N ALA A 18 -42.69 -9.49 -10.43
CA ALA A 18 -42.93 -10.80 -9.84
C ALA A 18 -43.32 -11.80 -10.92
N LEU A 19 -42.54 -12.86 -11.08
CA LEU A 19 -42.93 -14.04 -11.88
C LEU A 19 -43.60 -15.05 -10.95
N ALA A 20 -44.91 -15.19 -11.13
CA ALA A 20 -45.73 -16.22 -10.47
C ALA A 20 -45.51 -17.57 -11.18
N PHE A 21 -44.99 -18.56 -10.45
CA PHE A 21 -45.02 -19.97 -10.88
C PHE A 21 -46.29 -20.62 -10.43
N ALA A 22 -47.12 -21.02 -11.38
CA ALA A 22 -48.31 -21.79 -11.16
C ALA A 22 -47.97 -23.24 -10.75
N GLN A 23 -48.48 -23.68 -9.60
CA GLN A 23 -48.49 -25.07 -9.19
C GLN A 23 -49.61 -25.80 -9.92
N SER A 24 -49.24 -26.81 -10.71
CA SER A 24 -50.21 -27.80 -11.21
C SER A 24 -50.18 -29.06 -10.35
N ASN A 25 -51.27 -29.29 -9.62
CA ASN A 25 -51.55 -30.53 -8.94
C ASN A 25 -51.92 -31.59 -9.99
N GLY A 26 -51.08 -32.62 -10.15
CA GLY A 26 -51.38 -33.84 -10.90
C GLY A 26 -51.38 -35.04 -9.97
N ALA A 27 -52.50 -35.78 -9.94
CA ALA A 27 -52.75 -36.96 -9.12
C ALA A 27 -51.90 -38.17 -9.52
N PRO A 28 -51.71 -39.18 -8.62
CA PRO A 28 -50.75 -40.26 -8.79
C PRO A 28 -51.27 -41.37 -9.73
N ALA A 29 -50.43 -41.64 -10.76
CA ALA A 29 -50.66 -42.87 -11.57
C ALA A 29 -49.74 -43.99 -11.08
N ALA A 30 -50.27 -45.18 -11.04
CA ALA A 30 -49.72 -46.43 -10.52
C ALA A 30 -48.40 -46.81 -11.20
N LEU A 31 -47.47 -47.33 -10.40
CA LEU A 31 -46.21 -47.93 -10.79
C LEU A 31 -46.33 -49.32 -11.39
N PRO A 32 -45.68 -49.61 -12.52
CA PRO A 32 -45.38 -51.03 -12.84
C PRO A 32 -44.08 -51.46 -12.16
N ALA A 33 -44.05 -52.70 -11.70
CA ALA A 33 -42.91 -53.32 -11.01
C ALA A 33 -41.64 -53.35 -11.83
N ALA A 34 -40.55 -52.94 -11.20
CA ALA A 34 -39.21 -53.00 -11.79
C ALA A 34 -38.61 -54.41 -11.70
N PRO A 35 -37.86 -54.87 -12.71
CA PRO A 35 -37.03 -56.07 -12.59
C PRO A 35 -35.81 -55.80 -11.70
N SER A 36 -35.52 -56.71 -10.81
CA SER A 36 -34.34 -56.70 -9.94
C SER A 36 -33.05 -56.71 -10.78
N ALA A 37 -32.39 -55.54 -10.85
CA ALA A 37 -31.08 -55.45 -11.36
C ALA A 37 -30.03 -55.86 -10.28
N THR A 38 -29.30 -56.89 -10.54
CA THR A 38 -28.13 -57.37 -9.81
C THR A 38 -27.21 -56.19 -9.52
N ALA A 39 -26.90 -55.95 -8.26
CA ALA A 39 -25.93 -54.94 -7.83
C ALA A 39 -24.56 -55.33 -8.38
N SER A 40 -24.19 -54.71 -9.48
CA SER A 40 -22.78 -54.64 -9.92
C SER A 40 -22.09 -53.65 -8.98
N ASN A 41 -21.19 -54.19 -8.17
CA ASN A 41 -20.35 -53.42 -7.26
C ASN A 41 -19.32 -52.62 -8.07
N ALA A 42 -19.81 -51.62 -8.82
CA ALA A 42 -18.91 -50.62 -9.41
C ALA A 42 -18.34 -49.82 -8.22
N ALA A 43 -17.05 -50.09 -7.95
CA ALA A 43 -16.27 -49.28 -7.03
C ALA A 43 -16.43 -47.81 -7.45
N THR A 44 -17.19 -47.05 -6.70
CA THR A 44 -17.21 -45.60 -6.79
C THR A 44 -15.76 -45.17 -6.75
N PRO A 45 -15.21 -44.44 -7.77
CA PRO A 45 -13.90 -43.92 -7.64
C PRO A 45 -13.90 -43.08 -6.36
N ALA A 46 -13.06 -43.48 -5.40
CA ALA A 46 -12.80 -42.68 -4.23
C ALA A 46 -12.44 -41.29 -4.73
N VAL A 47 -13.35 -40.32 -4.56
CA VAL A 47 -13.01 -38.92 -4.70
C VAL A 47 -11.97 -38.70 -3.60
N THR A 48 -10.73 -38.82 -3.96
CA THR A 48 -9.62 -38.31 -3.15
C THR A 48 -9.95 -36.84 -2.98
N ASN A 49 -10.50 -36.48 -1.79
CA ASN A 49 -10.61 -35.09 -1.40
C ASN A 49 -9.24 -34.47 -1.68
N PRO A 50 -9.11 -33.49 -2.60
CA PRO A 50 -7.87 -32.79 -2.76
C PRO A 50 -7.56 -32.22 -1.37
N SER A 51 -6.43 -32.63 -0.81
CA SER A 51 -5.89 -32.06 0.44
C SER A 51 -6.10 -30.57 0.35
N GLY A 52 -6.88 -30.00 1.29
CA GLY A 52 -7.48 -28.68 1.15
C GLY A 52 -6.48 -27.69 0.56
N THR A 53 -6.87 -27.04 -0.53
CA THR A 53 -6.06 -26.06 -1.24
C THR A 53 -5.60 -24.99 -0.26
N LYS A 54 -4.31 -24.89 0.00
CA LYS A 54 -3.79 -23.85 0.88
C LYS A 54 -4.05 -22.48 0.26
N LEU A 55 -4.54 -21.56 1.08
CA LEU A 55 -4.65 -20.15 0.74
C LEU A 55 -3.45 -19.42 1.32
N GLY A 56 -2.90 -18.49 0.56
CA GLY A 56 -1.85 -17.57 1.00
C GLY A 56 -2.22 -16.14 0.68
N THR A 57 -1.64 -15.21 1.43
CA THR A 57 -1.67 -13.79 1.11
C THR A 57 -0.24 -13.26 1.02
N ILE A 58 -0.03 -12.30 0.13
CA ILE A 58 1.25 -11.64 -0.04
C ILE A 58 1.03 -10.14 -0.20
N ASN A 59 1.85 -9.34 0.43
CA ASN A 59 1.93 -7.93 0.12
C ASN A 59 3.08 -7.73 -0.87
N ILE A 60 2.74 -7.63 -2.16
CA ILE A 60 3.71 -7.51 -3.24
C ILE A 60 4.56 -6.25 -3.11
N GLU A 61 3.95 -5.12 -2.76
CA GLU A 61 4.67 -3.87 -2.56
C GLU A 61 5.70 -4.00 -1.43
N GLN A 62 5.27 -4.54 -0.30
CA GLN A 62 6.17 -4.81 0.82
C GLN A 62 7.28 -5.81 0.45
N ALA A 63 6.96 -6.85 -0.33
CA ALA A 63 7.94 -7.84 -0.78
C ALA A 63 9.03 -7.20 -1.65
N ILE A 64 8.65 -6.31 -2.57
CA ILE A 64 9.58 -5.56 -3.41
C ILE A 64 10.50 -4.70 -2.54
N PHE A 65 9.94 -3.88 -1.64
CA PHE A 65 10.72 -2.99 -0.79
C PHE A 65 11.59 -3.73 0.23
N ALA A 66 11.15 -4.90 0.72
CA ALA A 66 11.89 -5.70 1.69
C ALA A 66 12.98 -6.56 1.04
N SER A 67 12.95 -6.77 -0.28
CA SER A 67 13.99 -7.52 -0.97
C SER A 67 15.33 -6.79 -0.96
N ASN A 68 16.43 -7.53 -0.97
CA ASN A 68 17.78 -6.94 -1.03
C ASN A 68 17.97 -6.09 -2.30
N GLU A 69 17.44 -6.55 -3.42
CA GLU A 69 17.48 -5.81 -4.68
C GLU A 69 16.68 -4.52 -4.59
N GLY A 70 15.46 -4.58 -4.01
CA GLY A 70 14.63 -3.39 -3.79
C GLY A 70 15.31 -2.36 -2.90
N GLN A 71 15.85 -2.79 -1.76
CA GLN A 71 16.55 -1.89 -0.85
C GLN A 71 17.73 -1.19 -1.52
N ARG A 72 18.56 -1.94 -2.28
CA ARG A 72 19.69 -1.39 -3.04
C ARG A 72 19.23 -0.36 -4.06
N ASP A 73 18.22 -0.71 -4.85
CA ASP A 73 17.80 0.08 -6.00
C ASP A 73 17.03 1.34 -5.55
N PHE A 74 16.21 1.26 -4.51
CA PHE A 74 15.55 2.44 -3.92
C PHE A 74 16.54 3.35 -3.19
N GLU A 75 17.59 2.80 -2.56
CA GLU A 75 18.66 3.62 -2.00
C GLU A 75 19.45 4.36 -3.10
N ALA A 76 19.76 3.67 -4.20
CA ALA A 76 20.40 4.29 -5.36
C ALA A 76 19.52 5.40 -5.97
N LEU A 77 18.20 5.16 -6.08
CA LEU A 77 17.24 6.16 -6.52
C LEU A 77 17.22 7.38 -5.59
N SER A 78 17.19 7.17 -4.27
CA SER A 78 17.22 8.27 -3.30
C SER A 78 18.46 9.16 -3.49
N LYS A 79 19.63 8.56 -3.64
CA LYS A 79 20.88 9.29 -3.92
C LYS A 79 20.84 10.03 -5.26
N LYS A 80 20.23 9.43 -6.28
CA LYS A 80 20.05 10.04 -7.60
C LYS A 80 19.14 11.26 -7.55
N LEU A 81 18.11 11.24 -6.69
CA LEU A 81 17.15 12.34 -6.55
C LEU A 81 17.63 13.46 -5.62
N GLU A 82 18.65 13.24 -4.81
CA GLU A 82 19.18 14.23 -3.85
C GLU A 82 19.59 15.56 -4.52
N PRO A 83 20.33 15.58 -5.65
CA PRO A 83 20.65 16.85 -6.31
C PRO A 83 19.41 17.59 -6.79
N LYS A 84 18.36 16.86 -7.24
CA LYS A 84 17.12 17.48 -7.66
C LYS A 84 16.34 18.09 -6.49
N GLN A 85 16.35 17.43 -5.33
CA GLN A 85 15.77 18.00 -4.10
C GLN A 85 16.50 19.28 -3.68
N ASN A 86 17.84 19.31 -3.78
CA ASN A 86 18.63 20.49 -3.49
C ASN A 86 18.35 21.63 -4.46
N GLU A 87 18.16 21.35 -5.76
CA GLU A 87 17.75 22.33 -6.76
C GLU A 87 16.37 22.94 -6.42
N LEU A 88 15.38 22.10 -6.10
CA LEU A 88 14.05 22.55 -5.71
C LEU A 88 14.07 23.41 -4.45
N LYS A 89 14.91 23.05 -3.49
CA LYS A 89 15.10 23.86 -2.28
C LYS A 89 15.70 25.23 -2.65
N GLY A 90 16.73 25.28 -3.50
CA GLY A 90 17.33 26.53 -3.97
C GLY A 90 16.31 27.43 -4.68
N LEU A 91 15.47 26.88 -5.54
CA LEU A 91 14.38 27.61 -6.21
C LEU A 91 13.35 28.16 -5.21
N ASN A 92 13.01 27.37 -4.20
CA ASN A 92 12.10 27.83 -3.13
C ASN A 92 12.71 28.96 -2.32
N ASP A 93 13.96 28.83 -1.91
CA ASP A 93 14.67 29.84 -1.15
C ASP A 93 14.80 31.16 -1.95
N GLU A 94 14.98 31.07 -3.26
CA GLU A 94 14.99 32.25 -4.15
C GLU A 94 13.63 32.96 -4.17
N VAL A 95 12.53 32.21 -4.30
CA VAL A 95 11.16 32.76 -4.24
C VAL A 95 10.91 33.45 -2.91
N GLU A 96 11.27 32.81 -1.79
CA GLU A 96 11.09 33.38 -0.46
C GLU A 96 11.94 34.66 -0.26
N ASN A 97 13.17 34.68 -0.76
CA ASN A 97 14.03 35.86 -0.70
C ASN A 97 13.46 37.04 -1.50
N LEU A 98 12.93 36.80 -2.71
CA LEU A 98 12.28 37.85 -3.51
C LEU A 98 11.01 38.38 -2.82
N LYS A 99 10.18 37.51 -2.23
CA LYS A 99 9.02 37.94 -1.43
C LYS A 99 9.43 38.78 -0.22
N LYS A 100 10.47 38.35 0.48
CA LYS A 100 11.02 39.12 1.62
C LYS A 100 11.53 40.48 1.18
N GLN A 101 12.21 40.55 0.04
CA GLN A 101 12.68 41.82 -0.54
C GLN A 101 11.49 42.73 -0.87
N LEU A 102 10.43 42.20 -1.48
CA LEU A 102 9.20 42.96 -1.76
C LEU A 102 8.57 43.50 -0.48
N ASN A 103 8.48 42.69 0.55
CA ASN A 103 7.86 43.08 1.83
C ASN A 103 8.68 44.12 2.61
N THR A 104 10.02 44.04 2.55
CA THR A 104 10.90 44.94 3.35
C THR A 104 11.25 46.21 2.63
N GLN A 105 11.29 46.21 1.32
CA GLN A 105 11.75 47.31 0.48
C GLN A 105 10.69 47.85 -0.47
N GLY A 106 9.52 47.19 -0.59
CA GLY A 106 8.49 47.52 -1.55
C GLY A 106 8.01 48.99 -1.50
N ASP A 107 7.96 49.57 -0.31
CA ASP A 107 7.52 50.96 -0.12
C ASP A 107 8.64 52.01 -0.50
N LYS A 108 9.89 51.53 -0.68
CA LYS A 108 11.04 52.36 -1.07
C LYS A 108 11.35 52.24 -2.56
N LEU A 109 10.75 51.29 -3.26
CA LEU A 109 10.92 51.06 -4.69
C LEU A 109 10.01 51.97 -5.50
N SER A 110 10.43 52.33 -6.71
CA SER A 110 9.54 52.96 -7.68
C SER A 110 8.45 51.92 -8.12
N ASP A 111 7.33 52.42 -8.62
CA ASP A 111 6.23 51.55 -9.10
C ASP A 111 6.71 50.57 -10.19
N ASP A 112 7.59 51.02 -11.09
CA ASP A 112 8.17 50.13 -12.13
C ASP A 112 9.05 49.04 -11.53
N ALA A 113 9.90 49.39 -10.57
CA ALA A 113 10.79 48.42 -9.89
C ALA A 113 9.97 47.41 -9.06
N ARG A 114 8.94 47.88 -8.37
CA ARG A 114 8.00 47.03 -7.64
C ARG A 114 7.26 46.07 -8.59
N GLY A 115 6.73 46.59 -9.71
CA GLY A 115 6.06 45.79 -10.73
C GLY A 115 6.97 44.72 -11.34
N THR A 116 8.24 45.07 -11.57
CA THR A 116 9.25 44.12 -12.07
C THR A 116 9.52 43.01 -11.06
N LEU A 117 9.64 43.33 -9.76
CA LEU A 117 9.87 42.37 -8.69
C LEU A 117 8.71 41.41 -8.53
N VAL A 118 7.45 41.91 -8.61
CA VAL A 118 6.25 41.08 -8.58
C VAL A 118 6.24 40.10 -9.76
N LYS A 119 6.52 40.55 -10.97
CA LYS A 119 6.62 39.66 -12.14
C LYS A 119 7.70 38.59 -12.00
N GLN A 120 8.85 38.93 -11.42
CA GLN A 120 9.92 37.96 -11.13
C GLN A 120 9.45 36.90 -10.14
N ILE A 121 8.76 37.30 -9.06
CA ILE A 121 8.21 36.37 -8.07
C ILE A 121 7.22 35.41 -8.76
N GLU A 122 6.28 35.92 -9.55
CA GLU A 122 5.30 35.10 -10.26
C GLU A 122 5.97 34.10 -11.21
N GLN A 123 6.97 34.54 -11.99
CA GLN A 123 7.72 33.69 -12.90
C GLN A 123 8.48 32.59 -12.16
N LYS A 124 9.13 32.95 -11.03
CA LYS A 124 9.88 31.98 -10.22
C LYS A 124 8.97 30.99 -9.51
N GLN A 125 7.81 31.43 -9.01
CA GLN A 125 6.82 30.54 -8.43
C GLN A 125 6.29 29.54 -9.46
N LYS A 126 5.95 30.00 -10.66
CA LYS A 126 5.48 29.11 -11.74
C LYS A 126 6.58 28.13 -12.19
N SER A 127 7.84 28.58 -12.20
CA SER A 127 8.97 27.69 -12.49
C SER A 127 9.16 26.64 -11.41
N LEU A 128 9.08 27.02 -10.13
CA LEU A 128 9.16 26.10 -8.99
C LEU A 128 8.04 25.06 -9.03
N GLU A 129 6.81 25.49 -9.23
CA GLU A 129 5.64 24.60 -9.32
C GLU A 129 5.85 23.54 -10.41
N ARG A 130 6.27 23.96 -11.60
CA ARG A 130 6.55 23.05 -12.71
C ARG A 130 7.71 22.10 -12.37
N ALA A 131 8.82 22.62 -11.81
CA ALA A 131 9.96 21.79 -11.43
C ALA A 131 9.62 20.76 -10.34
N VAL A 132 8.73 21.11 -9.39
CA VAL A 132 8.22 20.17 -8.39
C VAL A 132 7.38 19.06 -9.03
N GLN A 133 6.52 19.42 -9.98
CA GLN A 133 5.70 18.42 -10.68
C GLN A 133 6.58 17.47 -11.50
N ASP A 134 7.48 18.00 -12.31
CA ASP A 134 8.41 17.22 -13.12
C ASP A 134 9.25 16.26 -12.27
N ALA A 135 9.73 16.74 -11.10
CA ALA A 135 10.51 15.92 -10.17
C ALA A 135 9.68 14.79 -9.53
N ARG A 136 8.39 15.03 -9.25
CA ARG A 136 7.48 14.00 -8.75
C ARG A 136 7.21 12.93 -9.78
N ASP A 137 6.91 13.35 -11.00
CA ASP A 137 6.61 12.44 -12.11
C ASP A 137 7.83 11.56 -12.44
N ASP A 138 9.03 12.16 -12.48
CA ASP A 138 10.28 11.43 -12.70
C ASP A 138 10.55 10.43 -11.56
N ALA A 139 10.41 10.85 -10.31
CA ALA A 139 10.59 9.97 -9.15
C ALA A 139 9.60 8.80 -9.19
N GLN A 140 8.31 9.06 -9.49
CA GLN A 140 7.28 8.03 -9.58
C GLN A 140 7.57 7.03 -10.71
N ASN A 141 7.97 7.53 -11.88
CA ASN A 141 8.32 6.68 -13.02
C ASN A 141 9.50 5.76 -12.68
N GLN A 142 10.55 6.29 -12.08
CA GLN A 142 11.72 5.50 -11.68
C GLN A 142 11.38 4.47 -10.58
N GLN A 143 10.51 4.82 -9.62
CA GLN A 143 10.01 3.86 -8.63
C GLN A 143 9.23 2.72 -9.28
N ASN A 144 8.34 3.05 -10.22
CA ASN A 144 7.56 2.06 -10.95
C ASN A 144 8.46 1.14 -11.79
N GLU A 145 9.48 1.66 -12.45
CA GLU A 145 10.45 0.86 -13.21
C GLU A 145 11.19 -0.15 -12.32
N ILE A 146 11.66 0.30 -11.14
CA ILE A 146 12.31 -0.58 -10.16
C ILE A 146 11.33 -1.67 -9.72
N ALA A 147 10.11 -1.29 -9.33
CA ALA A 147 9.10 -2.21 -8.86
C ALA A 147 8.73 -3.26 -9.92
N GLN A 148 8.49 -2.83 -11.16
CA GLN A 148 8.17 -3.73 -12.28
C GLN A 148 9.31 -4.71 -12.58
N ARG A 149 10.56 -4.24 -12.61
CA ARG A 149 11.73 -5.09 -12.85
C ARG A 149 11.88 -6.17 -11.79
N ILE A 150 11.72 -5.81 -10.51
CA ILE A 150 11.80 -6.77 -9.40
C ILE A 150 10.63 -7.75 -9.47
N LEU A 151 9.41 -7.26 -9.73
CA LEU A 151 8.22 -8.09 -9.85
C LEU A 151 8.35 -9.11 -11.00
N GLN A 152 8.88 -8.71 -12.16
CA GLN A 152 9.13 -9.63 -13.27
C GLN A 152 10.08 -10.79 -12.90
N LYS A 153 11.07 -10.53 -12.04
CA LYS A 153 11.96 -11.55 -11.51
C LYS A 153 11.33 -12.40 -10.41
N MET A 154 10.53 -11.77 -9.55
CA MET A 154 9.89 -12.42 -8.41
C MET A 154 8.72 -13.31 -8.83
N ALA A 155 7.96 -12.94 -9.87
CA ALA A 155 6.76 -13.64 -10.29
C ALA A 155 6.99 -15.14 -10.60
N PRO A 156 7.97 -15.55 -11.43
CA PRO A 156 8.21 -16.98 -11.70
C PRO A 156 8.64 -17.73 -10.43
N MET A 157 9.39 -17.10 -9.54
CA MET A 157 9.79 -17.69 -8.27
C MET A 157 8.57 -17.84 -7.34
N LEU A 158 7.66 -16.87 -7.29
CA LEU A 158 6.43 -16.95 -6.51
C LEU A 158 5.54 -18.11 -6.98
N VAL A 159 5.40 -18.30 -8.30
CA VAL A 159 4.65 -19.42 -8.87
C VAL A 159 5.27 -20.77 -8.46
N LYS A 160 6.60 -20.87 -8.55
CA LYS A 160 7.32 -22.08 -8.11
C LYS A 160 7.13 -22.31 -6.61
N TYR A 161 7.30 -21.28 -5.78
CA TYR A 161 7.08 -21.35 -4.34
C TYR A 161 5.67 -21.81 -3.99
N ALA A 162 4.65 -21.29 -4.69
CA ALA A 162 3.28 -21.70 -4.52
C ALA A 162 3.07 -23.19 -4.78
N GLY A 163 3.60 -23.68 -5.90
CA GLY A 163 3.52 -25.11 -6.26
C GLY A 163 4.24 -26.01 -5.27
N ASP A 164 5.48 -25.67 -4.91
CA ASP A 164 6.32 -26.46 -3.99
C ASP A 164 5.70 -26.55 -2.57
N ASN A 165 4.94 -25.54 -2.15
CA ASN A 165 4.32 -25.48 -0.82
C ASN A 165 2.82 -25.82 -0.81
N GLY A 166 2.23 -26.18 -1.96
CA GLY A 166 0.85 -26.62 -2.09
C GLY A 166 -0.19 -25.50 -1.94
N PHE A 167 0.17 -24.26 -2.28
CA PHE A 167 -0.78 -23.16 -2.37
C PHE A 167 -1.59 -23.27 -3.67
N GLY A 168 -2.91 -23.24 -3.55
CA GLY A 168 -3.80 -23.19 -4.71
C GLY A 168 -4.22 -21.79 -5.09
N VAL A 169 -4.17 -20.86 -4.13
CA VAL A 169 -4.46 -19.43 -4.36
C VAL A 169 -3.55 -18.59 -3.47
N ILE A 170 -2.96 -17.56 -4.07
CA ILE A 170 -2.26 -16.49 -3.34
C ILE A 170 -2.91 -15.17 -3.75
N MET A 171 -3.32 -14.38 -2.76
CA MET A 171 -3.98 -13.09 -2.96
C MET A 171 -3.06 -11.96 -2.57
N ASP A 172 -2.99 -10.92 -3.43
CA ASP A 172 -2.25 -9.70 -3.11
C ASP A 172 -3.03 -8.84 -2.10
N THR A 173 -2.34 -8.40 -1.04
CA THR A 173 -2.83 -7.53 0.01
C THR A 173 -2.16 -6.16 0.04
N SER A 174 -1.47 -5.77 -1.03
CA SER A 174 -0.82 -4.45 -1.15
C SER A 174 -1.83 -3.32 -1.03
N ASN A 175 -3.04 -3.53 -1.56
CA ASN A 175 -4.13 -2.58 -1.44
C ASN A 175 -5.09 -3.01 -0.32
N PRO A 176 -5.25 -2.20 0.75
CA PRO A 176 -6.22 -2.49 1.81
C PRO A 176 -7.66 -2.31 1.31
N TRP A 177 -8.61 -2.99 1.98
CA TRP A 177 -10.04 -2.74 1.76
C TRP A 177 -10.37 -1.23 1.96
N PRO A 178 -11.23 -0.60 1.13
CA PRO A 178 -12.05 -1.20 0.05
C PRO A 178 -11.37 -1.28 -1.33
N ASN A 179 -10.12 -0.81 -1.47
CA ASN A 179 -9.43 -0.75 -2.76
C ASN A 179 -8.85 -2.11 -3.20
N GLY A 180 -8.69 -3.03 -2.26
CA GLY A 180 -8.21 -4.38 -2.51
C GLY A 180 -9.28 -5.45 -2.30
N PRO A 181 -9.04 -6.68 -2.78
CA PRO A 181 -10.03 -7.77 -2.72
C PRO A 181 -10.13 -8.41 -1.32
N VAL A 182 -9.18 -8.16 -0.42
CA VAL A 182 -9.08 -8.82 0.88
C VAL A 182 -9.54 -7.88 1.98
N LEU A 183 -10.68 -8.20 2.62
CA LEU A 183 -11.18 -7.45 3.77
C LEU A 183 -10.35 -7.71 5.01
N TRP A 184 -9.98 -8.96 5.24
CA TRP A 184 -9.17 -9.40 6.36
C TRP A 184 -8.49 -10.73 6.04
N ALA A 185 -7.25 -10.88 6.49
CA ALA A 185 -6.50 -12.13 6.43
C ALA A 185 -5.75 -12.33 7.74
N GLY A 186 -5.75 -13.55 8.25
CA GLY A 186 -4.96 -13.91 9.43
C GLY A 186 -3.46 -13.88 9.14
N PRO A 187 -2.61 -13.54 10.11
CA PRO A 187 -1.15 -13.44 9.90
C PRO A 187 -0.50 -14.78 9.51
N SER A 188 -1.14 -15.91 9.81
CA SER A 188 -0.68 -17.23 9.39
C SER A 188 -0.81 -17.51 7.89
N LEU A 189 -1.58 -16.70 7.18
CA LEU A 189 -1.73 -16.78 5.71
C LEU A 189 -0.69 -15.94 4.97
N ASP A 190 -0.03 -15.01 5.67
CA ASP A 190 0.94 -14.10 5.08
C ASP A 190 2.26 -14.83 4.76
N ILE A 191 2.55 -14.92 3.47
CA ILE A 191 3.78 -15.52 2.95
C ILE A 191 4.79 -14.47 2.45
N THR A 192 4.56 -13.18 2.72
CA THR A 192 5.41 -12.08 2.23
C THR A 192 6.88 -12.31 2.59
N ARG A 193 7.15 -12.54 3.88
CA ARG A 193 8.53 -12.75 4.34
C ARG A 193 9.18 -14.03 3.79
N PRO A 194 8.56 -15.20 3.84
CA PRO A 194 9.09 -16.40 3.21
C PRO A 194 9.43 -16.24 1.72
N VAL A 195 8.58 -15.53 0.98
CA VAL A 195 8.82 -15.24 -0.44
C VAL A 195 10.00 -14.29 -0.63
N VAL A 196 10.12 -13.25 0.20
CA VAL A 196 11.27 -12.33 0.17
C VAL A 196 12.57 -13.07 0.46
N ASP A 197 12.58 -13.95 1.46
CA ASP A 197 13.77 -14.73 1.83
C ASP A 197 14.17 -15.67 0.68
N ALA A 198 13.22 -16.34 0.05
CA ALA A 198 13.46 -17.18 -1.14
C ALA A 198 13.98 -16.36 -2.33
N TYR A 199 13.41 -15.19 -2.58
CA TYR A 199 13.85 -14.28 -3.63
C TYR A 199 15.28 -13.77 -3.38
N ASN A 200 15.60 -13.37 -2.16
CA ASN A 200 16.93 -12.90 -1.79
C ASN A 200 18.00 -13.99 -1.99
N ALA A 201 17.67 -15.25 -1.64
CA ALA A 201 18.55 -16.38 -1.87
C ALA A 201 18.79 -16.64 -3.36
N GLN A 202 17.76 -16.48 -4.21
CA GLN A 202 17.85 -16.72 -5.65
C GLN A 202 18.49 -15.57 -6.42
N SER A 203 18.21 -14.32 -6.03
CA SER A 203 18.69 -13.11 -6.72
C SER A 203 20.20 -12.91 -6.59
N GLY A 204 20.82 -13.50 -5.56
CA GLY A 204 22.25 -13.35 -5.27
C GLY A 204 22.65 -11.92 -4.86
N VAL A 205 21.68 -11.03 -4.66
CA VAL A 205 21.96 -9.64 -4.21
C VAL A 205 22.25 -9.68 -2.71
N PRO A 206 23.44 -9.19 -2.26
CA PRO A 206 23.77 -9.20 -0.85
C PRO A 206 22.83 -8.31 -0.03
N ALA A 207 22.60 -8.68 1.22
CA ALA A 207 21.85 -7.82 2.14
C ALA A 207 22.56 -6.47 2.31
N PRO A 208 21.81 -5.36 2.45
CA PRO A 208 22.37 -4.05 2.75
C PRO A 208 23.23 -4.10 4.02
N ALA A 209 24.31 -3.31 4.04
CA ALA A 209 25.18 -3.25 5.20
C ALA A 209 24.38 -2.82 6.46
N PRO A 210 24.67 -3.40 7.65
CA PRO A 210 24.03 -2.97 8.88
C PRO A 210 24.38 -1.50 9.14
N GLY A 211 23.40 -0.62 9.14
CA GLY A 211 23.59 0.82 9.39
C GLY A 211 22.92 1.75 8.39
N THR A 212 22.44 1.27 7.25
CA THR A 212 21.55 2.07 6.39
C THR A 212 20.18 2.21 7.05
N PRO A 213 19.67 3.43 7.29
CA PRO A 213 18.33 3.61 7.86
C PRO A 213 17.33 2.95 6.92
N ARG A 214 16.66 1.92 7.40
CA ARG A 214 15.52 1.33 6.67
C ARG A 214 14.49 2.42 6.53
N SER A 215 14.26 2.89 5.31
CA SER A 215 13.10 3.69 4.98
C SER A 215 11.86 2.80 5.16
N SER A 216 11.44 2.66 6.42
CA SER A 216 10.18 2.01 6.74
C SER A 216 9.06 2.96 6.36
N GLY A 217 8.47 2.76 5.19
CA GLY A 217 7.18 3.30 4.81
C GLY A 217 6.02 2.73 5.64
N ALA A 218 6.25 2.46 6.92
CA ALA A 218 5.23 2.09 7.87
C ALA A 218 4.73 3.37 8.55
N LYS A 219 3.54 3.82 8.16
CA LYS A 219 2.72 4.77 8.90
C LYS A 219 2.64 4.32 10.37
N PRO A 220 2.97 5.16 11.36
CA PRO A 220 2.88 4.74 12.75
C PRO A 220 1.43 4.49 13.13
N SER A 221 1.10 3.23 13.38
CA SER A 221 -0.12 2.81 14.04
C SER A 221 -0.01 3.17 15.52
N GLY A 222 -1.05 3.86 16.02
CA GLY A 222 -1.21 4.47 17.32
C GLY A 222 -0.42 3.92 18.52
N SER A 223 0.28 4.83 19.13
CA SER A 223 0.83 4.74 20.48
C SER A 223 -0.28 4.53 21.50
N THR A 224 -0.36 3.34 22.08
CA THR A 224 -1.02 3.13 23.37
C THR A 224 -0.10 3.71 24.46
N GLY A 225 -0.59 4.77 25.10
CA GLY A 225 0.12 5.48 26.14
C GLY A 225 0.45 4.58 27.34
N THR A 226 1.71 4.41 27.59
CA THR A 226 2.22 3.92 28.88
C THR A 226 2.39 5.11 29.80
N LYS A 227 1.54 5.15 30.83
CA LYS A 227 1.55 6.12 31.93
C LYS A 227 2.93 6.09 32.62
N PRO A 228 3.59 7.25 32.83
CA PRO A 228 4.83 7.29 33.62
C PRO A 228 4.57 6.90 35.08
N ALA A 229 5.36 5.95 35.61
CA ALA A 229 5.41 5.64 37.02
C ALA A 229 6.05 6.81 37.77
N ALA A 230 5.46 7.19 38.92
CA ALA A 230 5.95 8.21 39.84
C ALA A 230 7.28 7.79 40.44
N PRO A 231 8.20 8.73 40.77
CA PRO A 231 9.46 8.42 41.40
C PRO A 231 9.26 8.07 42.90
N ALA A 232 9.89 6.96 43.32
CA ALA A 232 9.90 6.50 44.68
C ALA A 232 10.59 7.51 45.61
N THR A 233 9.89 7.90 46.63
CA THR A 233 10.37 8.72 47.75
C THR A 233 11.39 7.92 48.57
N LYS A 234 12.59 8.47 48.77
CA LYS A 234 13.67 7.99 49.58
C LYS A 234 13.34 8.21 51.05
N PRO A 235 13.51 7.25 51.95
CA PRO A 235 13.27 7.49 53.38
C PRO A 235 14.39 8.31 53.98
N GLN A 236 14.01 9.35 54.68
CA GLN A 236 14.88 10.25 55.42
C GLN A 236 15.21 9.62 56.77
N GLY A 237 16.49 9.40 57.01
CA GLY A 237 16.99 8.86 58.27
C GLY A 237 16.85 9.85 59.42
N SER A 238 16.38 9.33 60.52
CA SER A 238 16.28 9.97 61.84
C SER A 238 17.65 10.25 62.44
N ALA A 239 17.87 11.48 62.87
CA ALA A 239 18.96 11.88 63.72
C ALA A 239 18.63 11.64 65.21
N PRO A 240 19.59 11.31 66.08
CA PRO A 240 19.35 11.06 67.49
C PRO A 240 19.37 12.34 68.35
N PRO A 241 18.81 12.27 69.60
CA PRO A 241 18.63 13.41 70.46
C PRO A 241 19.85 13.82 71.28
N LYS A 242 19.95 15.09 71.53
CA LYS A 242 20.53 15.66 72.77
C LYS A 242 19.69 16.80 73.23
#